data_385798eadd05a20b01c66398115a5490
#
_entry.id   385798eadd05a20b01c66398115a5490
#
_cell.length_a   1.000
_cell.length_b   1.000
_cell.length_c   1.000
_cell.angle_alpha   90.00
_cell.angle_beta   90.00
_cell.angle_gamma   90.00
#
_symmetry.space_group_name_H-M   'P 1'
#
loop_
_entity.id
_entity.type
_entity.pdbx_description
1 polymer ?
#
loop_
_entity_poly.entity_id
_entity_poly.type
_entity_poly.pdbx_seq_one_letter_code
_entity_poly.pdbx_strand_id
1 'polypeptide(L)'
;MVNAHILDGIALTKFIYWIKKINKKKITEVEAAKKLEKFRKINKNFLYPSFDTIAGSGKNGAIVHYRATKNNCRNINKKDIFLCDSGGQYKYGTTDVTRTICFSNQSQNIKNIFTKVLKGHIAVATTDINKDNVGKKIDKRARKFLKVSKLDYAHGTGNGVGFFLNVHE
;
A
#
# COMPACT_ATOMS: atom_id res chain seq x y z
N MET A 1 0.94 18.79 3.12
CA MET A 1 1.27 17.34 3.07
C MET A 1 0.97 16.62 4.38
N VAL A 2 1.57 16.97 5.52
CA VAL A 2 1.38 16.26 6.82
C VAL A 2 -0.09 16.09 7.18
N ASN A 3 -0.89 17.16 7.16
CA ASN A 3 -2.33 17.09 7.46
C ASN A 3 -3.12 16.19 6.51
N ALA A 4 -2.75 16.16 5.23
CA ALA A 4 -3.39 15.23 4.26
C ALA A 4 -3.14 13.78 4.67
N HIS A 5 -1.90 13.43 5.02
CA HIS A 5 -1.55 12.07 5.45
C HIS A 5 -2.20 11.68 6.80
N ILE A 6 -2.37 12.61 7.73
CA ILE A 6 -3.08 12.35 8.99
C ILE A 6 -4.56 12.01 8.70
N LEU A 7 -5.22 12.80 7.88
CA LEU A 7 -6.64 12.60 7.55
C LEU A 7 -6.86 11.35 6.70
N ASP A 8 -5.97 11.08 5.75
CA ASP A 8 -5.99 9.85 4.97
C ASP A 8 -5.74 8.62 5.86
N GLY A 9 -4.80 8.74 6.81
CA GLY A 9 -4.51 7.72 7.80
C GLY A 9 -5.73 7.34 8.66
N ILE A 10 -6.60 8.30 8.99
CA ILE A 10 -7.86 8.03 9.68
C ILE A 10 -8.79 7.17 8.81
N ALA A 11 -8.93 7.51 7.52
CA ALA A 11 -9.76 6.75 6.58
C ALA A 11 -9.22 5.33 6.38
N LEU A 12 -7.90 5.20 6.20
CA LEU A 12 -7.23 3.91 6.04
C LEU A 12 -7.34 3.05 7.32
N THR A 13 -7.20 3.63 8.50
CA THR A 13 -7.36 2.90 9.78
C THR A 13 -8.79 2.38 9.94
N LYS A 14 -9.81 3.18 9.63
CA LYS A 14 -11.21 2.74 9.61
C LYS A 14 -11.41 1.60 8.61
N PHE A 15 -10.80 1.66 7.44
CA PHE A 15 -10.87 0.63 6.43
C PHE A 15 -10.22 -0.68 6.91
N ILE A 16 -9.01 -0.62 7.50
CA ILE A 16 -8.30 -1.79 8.04
C ILE A 16 -9.14 -2.46 9.14
N TYR A 17 -9.70 -1.67 10.04
CA TYR A 17 -10.60 -2.19 11.07
C TYR A 17 -11.82 -2.89 10.45
N TRP A 18 -12.48 -2.21 9.52
CA TRP A 18 -13.66 -2.74 8.85
C TRP A 18 -13.36 -4.06 8.12
N ILE A 19 -12.32 -4.12 7.28
CA ILE A 19 -12.01 -5.30 6.48
C ILE A 19 -11.58 -6.51 7.34
N LYS A 20 -10.94 -6.27 8.48
CA LYS A 20 -10.59 -7.31 9.45
C LYS A 20 -11.80 -7.85 10.20
N LYS A 21 -12.80 -7.01 10.49
CA LYS A 21 -14.00 -7.39 11.26
C LYS A 21 -15.10 -8.03 10.41
N ILE A 22 -15.09 -7.86 9.11
CA ILE A 22 -16.09 -8.48 8.23
C ILE A 22 -15.94 -9.99 8.24
N ASN A 23 -16.85 -10.67 8.96
CA ASN A 23 -16.77 -12.11 9.20
C ASN A 23 -17.61 -12.97 8.25
N LYS A 24 -18.62 -12.45 7.55
CA LYS A 24 -19.64 -13.28 6.89
C LYS A 24 -19.97 -12.96 5.44
N LYS A 25 -19.52 -11.85 4.89
CA LYS A 25 -19.78 -11.50 3.48
C LYS A 25 -18.57 -11.77 2.61
N LYS A 26 -18.79 -12.40 1.47
CA LYS A 26 -17.81 -12.42 0.39
C LYS A 26 -17.67 -10.99 -0.11
N ILE A 27 -16.48 -10.43 -0.03
CA ILE A 27 -16.16 -9.08 -0.49
C ILE A 27 -15.16 -9.21 -1.62
N THR A 28 -15.45 -8.55 -2.71
CA THR A 28 -14.54 -8.46 -3.85
C THR A 28 -13.49 -7.38 -3.65
N GLU A 29 -12.38 -7.47 -4.37
CA GLU A 29 -11.34 -6.44 -4.41
C GLU A 29 -11.92 -5.08 -4.81
N VAL A 30 -12.84 -5.03 -5.78
CA VAL A 30 -13.54 -3.80 -6.20
C VAL A 30 -14.39 -3.20 -5.07
N GLU A 31 -15.11 -4.03 -4.32
CA GLU A 31 -15.91 -3.55 -3.19
C GLU A 31 -15.04 -3.02 -2.05
N ALA A 32 -13.89 -3.63 -1.82
CA ALA A 32 -12.90 -3.15 -0.84
C ALA A 32 -12.36 -1.77 -1.24
N ALA A 33 -11.93 -1.59 -2.49
CA ALA A 33 -11.47 -0.31 -3.02
C ALA A 33 -12.54 0.79 -2.87
N LYS A 34 -13.77 0.52 -3.28
CA LYS A 34 -14.91 1.45 -3.13
C LYS A 34 -15.21 1.77 -1.66
N LYS A 35 -15.03 0.81 -0.76
CA LYS A 35 -15.27 1.04 0.68
C LYS A 35 -14.22 1.98 1.26
N LEU A 36 -12.96 1.83 0.89
CA LEU A 36 -11.91 2.75 1.32
C LEU A 36 -12.16 4.18 0.83
N GLU A 37 -12.54 4.33 -0.45
CA GLU A 37 -12.91 5.63 -0.99
C GLU A 37 -14.10 6.26 -0.25
N LYS A 38 -15.11 5.46 0.14
CA LYS A 38 -16.21 5.94 0.98
C LYS A 38 -15.74 6.47 2.34
N PHE A 39 -14.74 5.86 2.96
CA PHE A 39 -14.17 6.38 4.20
C PHE A 39 -13.41 7.69 3.97
N ARG A 40 -12.72 7.86 2.84
CA ARG A 40 -12.07 9.12 2.46
C ARG A 40 -13.07 10.24 2.23
N LYS A 41 -14.17 9.95 1.54
CA LYS A 41 -15.26 10.91 1.24
C LYS A 41 -15.97 11.50 2.47
N ILE A 42 -15.80 10.92 3.65
CA ILE A 42 -16.29 11.51 4.91
C ILE A 42 -15.56 12.83 5.21
N ASN A 43 -14.35 12.99 4.74
CA ASN A 43 -13.57 14.20 4.94
C ASN A 43 -13.90 15.23 3.84
N LYS A 44 -14.36 16.42 4.25
CA LYS A 44 -14.74 17.53 3.35
C LYS A 44 -13.59 18.05 2.47
N ASN A 45 -12.35 17.75 2.82
CA ASN A 45 -11.18 18.17 2.07
C ASN A 45 -10.69 17.10 1.07
N PHE A 46 -11.26 15.89 1.08
CA PHE A 46 -11.01 14.87 0.07
C PHE A 46 -11.74 15.27 -1.23
N LEU A 47 -11.02 15.24 -2.34
CA LEU A 47 -11.53 15.60 -3.66
C LEU A 47 -11.78 14.35 -4.51
N TYR A 48 -10.75 13.54 -4.72
CA TYR A 48 -10.80 12.30 -5.51
C TYR A 48 -9.60 11.41 -5.16
N PRO A 49 -9.57 10.15 -5.60
CA PRO A 49 -8.39 9.30 -5.46
C PRO A 49 -7.18 9.89 -6.19
N SER A 50 -6.00 9.88 -5.59
CA SER A 50 -4.77 10.34 -6.24
C SER A 50 -4.32 9.41 -7.38
N PHE A 51 -4.73 8.14 -7.31
CA PHE A 51 -4.60 7.11 -8.34
C PHE A 51 -5.65 6.03 -8.14
N ASP A 52 -5.83 5.17 -9.14
CA ASP A 52 -6.75 4.03 -9.03
C ASP A 52 -6.29 3.07 -7.93
N THR A 53 -7.13 2.85 -6.93
CA THR A 53 -6.80 1.99 -5.79
C THR A 53 -6.44 0.57 -6.26
N ILE A 54 -5.27 0.10 -5.89
CA ILE A 54 -4.81 -1.28 -6.06
C ILE A 54 -5.29 -2.07 -4.84
N ALA A 55 -6.19 -3.01 -5.06
CA ALA A 55 -6.71 -3.89 -4.03
C ALA A 55 -6.54 -5.32 -4.53
N GLY A 56 -5.48 -6.01 -4.10
CA GLY A 56 -5.10 -7.32 -4.60
C GLY A 56 -5.10 -8.40 -3.51
N SER A 57 -5.89 -9.47 -3.70
CA SER A 57 -5.95 -10.63 -2.80
C SER A 57 -5.16 -11.81 -3.37
N GLY A 58 -4.27 -12.36 -2.57
CA GLY A 58 -3.42 -13.49 -2.96
C GLY A 58 -2.56 -13.14 -4.18
N LYS A 59 -2.66 -13.93 -5.26
CA LYS A 59 -1.85 -13.75 -6.48
C LYS A 59 -2.00 -12.35 -7.14
N ASN A 60 -3.17 -11.71 -7.00
CA ASN A 60 -3.40 -10.39 -7.59
C ASN A 60 -2.57 -9.30 -6.89
N GLY A 61 -2.24 -9.48 -5.61
CA GLY A 61 -1.34 -8.58 -4.88
C GLY A 61 0.12 -8.61 -5.34
N ALA A 62 0.51 -9.60 -6.15
CA ALA A 62 1.84 -9.69 -6.75
C ALA A 62 1.95 -9.01 -8.12
N ILE A 63 0.82 -8.56 -8.68
CA ILE A 63 0.78 -7.88 -9.99
C ILE A 63 1.03 -6.39 -9.77
N VAL A 64 2.12 -5.89 -10.33
CA VAL A 64 2.47 -4.46 -10.26
C VAL A 64 1.38 -3.63 -10.95
N HIS A 65 0.89 -2.58 -10.29
CA HIS A 65 -0.21 -1.73 -10.76
C HIS A 65 -1.50 -2.49 -11.09
N TYR A 66 -1.82 -3.55 -10.31
CA TYR A 66 -3.02 -4.34 -10.51
C TYR A 66 -4.28 -3.47 -10.49
N ARG A 67 -5.15 -3.64 -11.49
CA ARG A 67 -6.46 -2.98 -11.55
C ARG A 67 -7.57 -4.00 -11.43
N ALA A 68 -8.25 -3.99 -10.30
CA ALA A 68 -9.44 -4.80 -10.09
C ALA A 68 -10.62 -4.22 -10.88
N THR A 69 -11.20 -5.02 -11.76
CA THR A 69 -12.46 -4.70 -12.47
C THR A 69 -13.53 -5.72 -12.12
N LYS A 70 -14.79 -5.43 -12.45
CA LYS A 70 -15.89 -6.38 -12.18
C LYS A 70 -15.65 -7.75 -12.81
N ASN A 71 -14.93 -7.81 -13.93
CA ASN A 71 -14.73 -9.03 -14.70
C ASN A 71 -13.47 -9.80 -14.29
N ASN A 72 -12.50 -9.18 -13.60
CA ASN A 72 -11.22 -9.80 -13.27
C ASN A 72 -10.92 -9.82 -11.76
N CYS A 73 -11.78 -9.25 -10.90
CA CYS A 73 -11.53 -9.20 -9.48
C CYS A 73 -11.78 -10.54 -8.79
N ARG A 74 -11.08 -10.74 -7.68
CA ARG A 74 -11.28 -11.89 -6.78
C ARG A 74 -12.12 -11.50 -5.57
N ASN A 75 -12.71 -12.52 -4.93
CA ASN A 75 -13.16 -12.38 -3.55
C ASN A 75 -11.95 -12.37 -2.63
N ILE A 76 -11.95 -11.50 -1.65
CA ILE A 76 -10.91 -11.45 -0.63
C ILE A 76 -11.04 -12.69 0.24
N ASN A 77 -9.99 -13.51 0.22
CA ASN A 77 -9.92 -14.72 1.01
C ASN A 77 -9.10 -14.45 2.29
N LYS A 78 -9.67 -14.79 3.44
CA LYS A 78 -8.99 -14.60 4.73
C LYS A 78 -7.73 -15.46 4.93
N LYS A 79 -7.52 -16.47 4.10
CA LYS A 79 -6.28 -17.28 4.10
C LYS A 79 -5.18 -16.62 3.29
N ASP A 80 -5.53 -15.69 2.37
CA ASP A 80 -4.59 -14.97 1.53
C ASP A 80 -4.05 -13.71 2.22
N ILE A 81 -2.96 -13.18 1.69
CA ILE A 81 -2.49 -11.83 1.95
C ILE A 81 -3.31 -10.89 1.09
N PHE A 82 -3.69 -9.76 1.64
CA PHE A 82 -4.36 -8.68 0.93
C PHE A 82 -3.48 -7.45 0.89
N LEU A 83 -3.13 -7.00 -0.31
CA LEU A 83 -2.41 -5.76 -0.54
C LEU A 83 -3.40 -4.67 -0.90
N CYS A 84 -3.29 -3.53 -0.22
CA CYS A 84 -4.06 -2.33 -0.52
C CYS A 84 -3.10 -1.16 -0.68
N ASP A 85 -3.02 -0.65 -1.91
CA ASP A 85 -2.23 0.52 -2.27
C ASP A 85 -3.16 1.59 -2.82
N SER A 86 -3.14 2.76 -2.21
CA SER A 86 -4.17 3.78 -2.45
C SER A 86 -3.76 5.13 -1.93
N GLY A 87 -4.33 6.16 -2.51
CA GLY A 87 -4.14 7.52 -2.04
C GLY A 87 -5.33 8.42 -2.30
N GLY A 88 -5.27 9.62 -1.80
CA GLY A 88 -6.30 10.64 -1.98
C GLY A 88 -5.69 11.99 -2.33
N GLN A 89 -6.37 12.71 -3.21
CA GLN A 89 -6.12 14.12 -3.44
C GLN A 89 -6.98 14.91 -2.47
N TYR A 90 -6.32 15.65 -1.63
CA TYR A 90 -6.94 16.58 -0.68
C TYR A 90 -6.68 18.02 -1.10
N LYS A 91 -7.48 18.97 -0.61
CA LYS A 91 -7.31 20.42 -0.90
C LYS A 91 -5.91 20.97 -0.60
N TYR A 92 -5.16 20.29 0.26
CA TYR A 92 -3.85 20.72 0.75
C TYR A 92 -2.75 19.65 0.68
N GLY A 93 -2.95 18.65 -0.15
CA GLY A 93 -1.90 17.65 -0.40
C GLY A 93 -2.40 16.36 -1.04
N THR A 94 -1.48 15.63 -1.60
CA THR A 94 -1.67 14.32 -2.20
C THR A 94 -1.15 13.25 -1.24
N THR A 95 -1.82 12.11 -1.14
CA THR A 95 -1.36 10.97 -0.35
C THR A 95 -1.16 9.73 -1.21
N ASP A 96 -0.24 8.88 -0.76
CA ASP A 96 0.07 7.59 -1.33
C ASP A 96 0.47 6.65 -0.19
N VAL A 97 -0.28 5.58 0.01
CA VAL A 97 -0.09 4.67 1.14
C VAL A 97 -0.40 3.24 0.76
N THR A 98 0.57 2.36 0.94
CA THR A 98 0.40 0.91 0.79
C THR A 98 0.34 0.20 2.14
N ARG A 99 -0.55 -0.79 2.27
CA ARG A 99 -0.59 -1.72 3.41
C ARG A 99 -0.80 -3.15 2.95
N THR A 100 0.00 -4.05 3.51
CA THR A 100 -0.18 -5.50 3.39
C THR A 100 -0.91 -6.01 4.63
N ILE A 101 -2.06 -6.63 4.43
CA ILE A 101 -2.98 -7.05 5.49
C ILE A 101 -3.09 -8.58 5.49
N CYS A 102 -2.87 -9.18 6.66
CA CYS A 102 -3.13 -10.58 6.93
C CYS A 102 -4.36 -10.71 7.83
N PHE A 103 -5.21 -11.69 7.55
CA PHE A 103 -6.43 -11.96 8.31
C PHE A 103 -6.29 -13.18 9.25
N SER A 104 -5.27 -13.99 9.03
CA SER A 104 -4.95 -15.18 9.81
C SER A 104 -3.45 -15.27 10.04
N ASN A 105 -3.05 -16.22 10.89
CA ASN A 105 -1.64 -16.55 11.07
C ASN A 105 -1.06 -17.08 9.76
N GLN A 106 0.07 -16.53 9.35
CA GLN A 106 0.74 -16.87 8.10
C GLN A 106 1.88 -17.88 8.33
N SER A 107 2.29 -18.58 7.27
CA SER A 107 3.42 -19.50 7.32
C SER A 107 4.71 -18.78 7.71
N GLN A 108 5.67 -19.52 8.27
CA GLN A 108 6.97 -18.97 8.67
C GLN A 108 7.73 -18.36 7.48
N ASN A 109 7.57 -18.95 6.29
CA ASN A 109 8.18 -18.39 5.08
C ASN A 109 7.65 -16.98 4.76
N ILE A 110 6.32 -16.77 4.81
CA ILE A 110 5.70 -15.46 4.59
C ILE A 110 6.19 -14.46 5.64
N LYS A 111 6.22 -14.85 6.92
CA LYS A 111 6.73 -13.99 7.99
C LYS A 111 8.18 -13.58 7.79
N ASN A 112 9.02 -14.51 7.33
CA ASN A 112 10.42 -14.27 7.04
C ASN A 112 10.58 -13.27 5.88
N ILE A 113 9.82 -13.43 4.79
CA ILE A 113 9.85 -12.50 3.65
C ILE A 113 9.35 -11.12 4.09
N PHE A 114 8.24 -11.05 4.81
CA PHE A 114 7.70 -9.79 5.35
C PHE A 114 8.73 -9.07 6.21
N THR A 115 9.43 -9.80 7.08
CA THR A 115 10.50 -9.23 7.91
C THR A 115 11.66 -8.67 7.08
N LYS A 116 12.03 -9.31 5.98
CA LYS A 116 13.07 -8.80 5.09
C LYS A 116 12.65 -7.52 4.38
N VAL A 117 11.41 -7.46 3.91
CA VAL A 117 10.83 -6.23 3.33
C VAL A 117 10.81 -5.11 4.37
N LEU A 118 10.38 -5.39 5.59
CA LEU A 118 10.37 -4.42 6.69
C LEU A 118 11.76 -3.90 7.02
N LYS A 119 12.78 -4.77 7.06
CA LYS A 119 14.17 -4.36 7.25
C LYS A 119 14.65 -3.43 6.14
N GLY A 120 14.28 -3.71 4.88
CA GLY A 120 14.57 -2.83 3.75
C GLY A 120 13.89 -1.46 3.89
N HIS A 121 12.61 -1.45 4.27
CA HIS A 121 11.86 -0.22 4.53
C HIS A 121 12.51 0.63 5.64
N ILE A 122 12.87 0.02 6.77
CA ILE A 122 13.57 0.71 7.86
C ILE A 122 14.92 1.26 7.39
N ALA A 123 15.68 0.49 6.62
CA ALA A 123 16.97 0.94 6.10
C ALA A 123 16.85 2.15 5.17
N VAL A 124 15.75 2.28 4.42
CA VAL A 124 15.45 3.48 3.62
C VAL A 124 15.04 4.64 4.53
N ALA A 125 14.09 4.42 5.45
CA ALA A 125 13.57 5.44 6.35
C ALA A 125 14.64 6.05 7.27
N THR A 126 15.70 5.30 7.58
CA THR A 126 16.83 5.74 8.41
C THR A 126 18.04 6.20 7.60
N THR A 127 17.90 6.38 6.28
CA THR A 127 18.99 6.87 5.44
C THR A 127 19.28 8.34 5.75
N ASP A 128 20.53 8.64 6.03
CA ASP A 128 21.02 10.02 6.10
C ASP A 128 21.16 10.58 4.69
N ILE A 129 20.17 11.34 4.25
CA ILE A 129 20.11 11.93 2.90
C ILE A 129 21.23 12.94 2.62
N ASN A 130 21.89 13.48 3.64
CA ASN A 130 23.04 14.36 3.45
C ASN A 130 24.29 13.57 3.00
N LYS A 131 24.36 12.28 3.34
CA LYS A 131 25.46 11.39 2.96
C LYS A 131 25.12 10.52 1.76
N ASP A 132 23.88 10.06 1.68
CA ASP A 132 23.40 9.10 0.69
C ASP A 132 22.14 9.65 -0.03
N ASN A 133 22.35 10.67 -0.85
CA ASN A 133 21.27 11.34 -1.61
C ASN A 133 21.04 10.78 -3.03
N VAL A 134 21.75 9.71 -3.39
CA VAL A 134 21.61 9.11 -4.72
C VAL A 134 20.60 7.98 -4.69
N GLY A 135 19.53 8.06 -5.50
CA GLY A 135 18.46 7.06 -5.55
C GLY A 135 18.95 5.63 -5.71
N LYS A 136 19.99 5.39 -6.53
CA LYS A 136 20.62 4.07 -6.70
C LYS A 136 21.20 3.48 -5.39
N LYS A 137 21.71 4.33 -4.50
CA LYS A 137 22.22 3.88 -3.19
C LYS A 137 21.06 3.54 -2.26
N ILE A 138 20.01 4.34 -2.26
CA ILE A 138 18.79 4.12 -1.48
C ILE A 138 18.10 2.83 -1.93
N ASP A 139 17.96 2.61 -3.23
CA ASP A 139 17.42 1.37 -3.79
C ASP A 139 18.21 0.12 -3.36
N LYS A 140 19.54 0.19 -3.37
CA LYS A 140 20.39 -0.91 -2.87
C LYS A 140 20.13 -1.22 -1.38
N ARG A 141 19.87 -0.20 -0.55
CA ARG A 141 19.53 -0.38 0.87
C ARG A 141 18.20 -1.12 1.03
N ALA A 142 17.18 -0.73 0.26
CA ALA A 142 15.87 -1.38 0.28
C ALA A 142 15.95 -2.86 -0.08
N ARG A 143 16.69 -3.20 -1.16
CA ARG A 143 16.77 -4.56 -1.71
C ARG A 143 17.72 -5.48 -0.98
N LYS A 144 18.64 -4.96 -0.16
CA LYS A 144 19.74 -5.72 0.47
C LYS A 144 19.28 -7.01 1.14
N PHE A 145 18.23 -6.95 1.94
CA PHE A 145 17.75 -8.08 2.74
C PHE A 145 16.99 -9.13 1.92
N LEU A 146 16.41 -8.74 0.80
CA LEU A 146 15.78 -9.65 -0.16
C LEU A 146 16.85 -10.36 -1.01
N LYS A 147 17.80 -9.63 -1.54
CA LYS A 147 18.87 -10.16 -2.40
C LYS A 147 19.70 -11.27 -1.75
N VAL A 148 19.97 -11.17 -0.44
CA VAL A 148 20.64 -12.24 0.34
C VAL A 148 19.88 -13.58 0.23
N SER A 149 18.58 -13.53 -0.01
CA SER A 149 17.72 -14.72 -0.15
C SER A 149 17.33 -15.00 -1.60
N LYS A 150 18.04 -14.40 -2.56
CA LYS A 150 17.74 -14.50 -4.01
C LYS A 150 16.32 -14.07 -4.36
N LEU A 151 15.77 -13.14 -3.57
CA LEU A 151 14.47 -12.52 -3.81
C LEU A 151 14.66 -11.08 -4.26
N ASP A 152 13.70 -10.59 -5.03
CA ASP A 152 13.64 -9.19 -5.47
C ASP A 152 12.18 -8.81 -5.81
N TYR A 153 11.95 -7.54 -6.10
CA TYR A 153 10.67 -7.03 -6.61
C TYR A 153 10.88 -6.26 -7.92
N ALA A 154 9.90 -6.34 -8.83
CA ALA A 154 9.99 -5.84 -10.20
C ALA A 154 9.42 -4.42 -10.38
N HIS A 155 9.48 -3.58 -9.35
CA HIS A 155 9.04 -2.19 -9.41
C HIS A 155 10.08 -1.25 -8.80
N GLY A 156 9.88 0.07 -8.91
CA GLY A 156 10.70 1.06 -8.22
C GLY A 156 10.57 0.97 -6.70
N THR A 157 11.63 1.34 -5.98
CA THR A 157 11.63 1.32 -4.50
C THR A 157 10.70 2.36 -3.89
N GLY A 158 10.55 3.49 -4.55
CA GLY A 158 9.69 4.57 -4.08
C GLY A 158 9.64 5.74 -5.08
N ASN A 159 8.83 6.71 -4.76
CA ASN A 159 8.59 7.88 -5.58
C ASN A 159 8.32 9.11 -4.68
N GLY A 160 8.31 10.27 -5.27
CA GLY A 160 7.83 11.50 -4.63
C GLY A 160 6.31 11.61 -4.67
N VAL A 161 5.77 12.39 -3.75
CA VAL A 161 4.37 12.79 -3.71
C VAL A 161 4.31 14.29 -3.46
N GLY A 162 3.86 15.07 -4.44
CA GLY A 162 3.79 16.51 -4.35
C GLY A 162 2.44 17.07 -3.92
N PHE A 163 2.37 18.37 -3.90
CA PHE A 163 1.13 19.10 -3.60
C PHE A 163 0.32 19.27 -4.89
N PHE A 164 -0.86 18.67 -4.97
CA PHE A 164 -1.75 18.73 -6.14
C PHE A 164 -1.13 18.22 -7.45
N LEU A 165 -0.10 17.41 -7.35
CA LEU A 165 0.55 16.78 -8.49
C LEU A 165 0.16 15.29 -8.54
N ASN A 166 0.51 14.63 -9.62
CA ASN A 166 0.34 13.19 -9.72
C ASN A 166 1.25 12.48 -8.70
N VAL A 167 0.96 11.23 -8.44
CA VAL A 167 1.88 10.32 -7.76
C VAL A 167 3.00 9.94 -8.75
N HIS A 168 4.19 9.64 -8.30
CA HIS A 168 5.40 9.42 -9.10
C HIS A 168 6.08 10.71 -9.60
N GLU A 169 6.35 11.61 -8.71
CA GLU A 169 7.16 12.81 -8.98
C GLU A 169 8.62 12.60 -8.65
#